data_cbb0456d3838be5db7d39662271d7de3
#
_entry.id   cbb0456d3838be5db7d39662271d7de3
#
_cell.length_a   1.000
_cell.length_b   1.000
_cell.length_c   1.000
_cell.angle_alpha   90.00
_cell.angle_beta   90.00
_cell.angle_gamma   90.00
#
_symmetry.space_group_name_H-M   'P 1'
#
loop_
_entity.id
_entity.type
_entity.pdbx_description
1 polymer ?
#
loop_
_entity_poly.entity_id
_entity_poly.type
_entity_poly.pdbx_seq_one_letter_code
_entity_poly.pdbx_strand_id
1 'polypeptide(L)'
;MGVVNLTSDSFFPGSRMLDPAAALEDAQRMIGDGADLIDIGAESTRPGAAPASEGEELERLIPLVEKLAASNVPVSADTRKPAVMRAVIAAGASMINDVSALREPGALETIAGAKEPVAVCVMHMKGEPATMQQAPSYVDAVSEVKDFLAERARACEAAGIARERVVVDPGFGFGKTVAHNLVLLRALPEIAALGYPVLAGLSRKSTIGAITGRDVGERLAGSLGAAGHRRQRGAAMVRVHDVRETVDALKVWNEVQHGQTFRH
;
A
#
# COMPACT_ATOMS: atom_id res chain seq x y z
N MET A 1 -1.75 8.02 2.27
CA MET A 1 -2.51 7.09 1.41
C MET A 1 -3.57 6.42 2.25
N GLY A 2 -4.84 6.69 1.98
CA GLY A 2 -6.00 6.05 2.63
C GLY A 2 -6.34 4.73 1.93
N VAL A 3 -6.84 3.73 2.69
CA VAL A 3 -7.16 2.39 2.18
C VAL A 3 -8.65 2.15 2.16
N VAL A 4 -9.19 1.83 0.98
CA VAL A 4 -10.58 1.39 0.78
C VAL A 4 -10.59 -0.05 0.28
N ASN A 5 -11.20 -0.97 1.03
CA ASN A 5 -11.26 -2.38 0.68
C ASN A 5 -12.69 -2.79 0.28
N LEU A 6 -12.87 -3.16 -0.99
CA LEU A 6 -14.12 -3.70 -1.55
C LEU A 6 -14.17 -5.23 -1.39
N THR A 7 -13.98 -5.70 -0.15
CA THR A 7 -13.94 -7.14 0.15
C THR A 7 -14.93 -7.50 1.26
N SER A 8 -15.53 -8.71 1.18
CA SER A 8 -16.41 -9.25 2.21
C SER A 8 -15.67 -9.58 3.53
N ASP A 9 -14.34 -9.74 3.47
CA ASP A 9 -13.51 -10.30 4.53
C ASP A 9 -12.67 -9.28 5.30
N SER A 10 -13.02 -7.99 5.27
CA SER A 10 -12.27 -6.97 6.00
C SER A 10 -12.27 -7.23 7.52
N PHE A 11 -11.08 -7.23 8.21
CA PHE A 11 -10.97 -7.43 9.67
C PHE A 11 -11.62 -6.34 10.48
N PHE A 12 -11.75 -5.16 9.91
CA PHE A 12 -12.39 -4.02 10.56
C PHE A 12 -13.81 -3.89 10.02
N PRO A 13 -14.86 -4.00 10.85
CA PRO A 13 -16.26 -3.92 10.40
C PRO A 13 -16.58 -2.68 9.58
N GLY A 14 -15.92 -1.55 9.88
CA GLY A 14 -16.05 -0.29 9.14
C GLY A 14 -15.38 -0.25 7.77
N SER A 15 -14.62 -1.28 7.37
CA SER A 15 -13.96 -1.35 6.05
C SER A 15 -14.50 -2.48 5.16
N ARG A 16 -15.64 -3.09 5.52
CA ARG A 16 -16.34 -4.08 4.70
C ARG A 16 -17.32 -3.36 3.78
N MET A 17 -16.84 -2.90 2.63
CA MET A 17 -17.69 -2.18 1.70
C MET A 17 -17.84 -2.98 0.41
N LEU A 18 -18.94 -3.74 0.30
CA LEU A 18 -19.42 -4.28 -0.99
C LEU A 18 -20.33 -3.27 -1.71
N ASP A 19 -20.81 -2.24 -0.99
CA ASP A 19 -21.62 -1.16 -1.55
C ASP A 19 -20.70 -0.08 -2.13
N PRO A 20 -20.68 0.14 -3.45
CA PRO A 20 -19.88 1.17 -4.10
C PRO A 20 -20.21 2.60 -3.63
N ALA A 21 -21.45 2.86 -3.17
CA ALA A 21 -21.84 4.17 -2.65
C ALA A 21 -21.18 4.43 -1.30
N ALA A 22 -21.24 3.48 -0.38
CA ALA A 22 -20.58 3.57 0.93
C ALA A 22 -19.05 3.65 0.79
N ALA A 23 -18.45 2.93 -0.17
CA ALA A 23 -17.04 3.01 -0.46
C ALA A 23 -16.61 4.39 -0.99
N LEU A 24 -17.44 5.00 -1.83
CA LEU A 24 -17.23 6.36 -2.31
C LEU A 24 -17.30 7.39 -1.17
N GLU A 25 -18.30 7.29 -0.31
CA GLU A 25 -18.44 8.16 0.87
C GLU A 25 -17.24 8.04 1.81
N ASP A 26 -16.74 6.82 2.05
CA ASP A 26 -15.56 6.57 2.88
C ASP A 26 -14.29 7.17 2.24
N ALA A 27 -14.09 6.98 0.94
CA ALA A 27 -12.99 7.59 0.20
C ALA A 27 -13.05 9.13 0.26
N GLN A 28 -14.23 9.73 0.05
CA GLN A 28 -14.44 11.18 0.13
C GLN A 28 -14.17 11.71 1.54
N ARG A 29 -14.59 10.98 2.57
CA ARG A 29 -14.26 11.31 3.97
C ARG A 29 -12.74 11.28 4.19
N MET A 30 -12.04 10.23 3.74
CA MET A 30 -10.57 10.14 3.84
C MET A 30 -9.87 11.31 3.13
N ILE A 31 -10.38 11.75 1.98
CA ILE A 31 -9.87 12.93 1.26
C ILE A 31 -10.07 14.19 2.10
N GLY A 32 -11.28 14.40 2.65
CA GLY A 32 -11.57 15.50 3.56
C GLY A 32 -10.70 15.49 4.82
N ASP A 33 -10.33 14.33 5.30
CA ASP A 33 -9.41 14.10 6.42
C ASP A 33 -7.93 14.31 6.06
N GLY A 34 -7.61 14.60 4.78
CA GLY A 34 -6.27 14.94 4.30
C GLY A 34 -5.48 13.79 3.69
N ALA A 35 -6.14 12.76 3.14
CA ALA A 35 -5.45 11.78 2.31
C ALA A 35 -5.01 12.40 0.97
N ASP A 36 -3.74 12.24 0.61
CA ASP A 36 -3.18 12.69 -0.67
C ASP A 36 -3.43 11.68 -1.81
N LEU A 37 -3.77 10.44 -1.47
CA LEU A 37 -3.95 9.32 -2.39
C LEU A 37 -4.92 8.31 -1.76
N ILE A 38 -5.86 7.79 -2.54
CA ILE A 38 -6.76 6.71 -2.13
C ILE A 38 -6.35 5.41 -2.83
N ASP A 39 -6.12 4.35 -2.05
CA ASP A 39 -5.78 3.02 -2.54
C ASP A 39 -6.98 2.09 -2.43
N ILE A 40 -7.45 1.57 -3.56
CA ILE A 40 -8.68 0.79 -3.66
C ILE A 40 -8.32 -0.64 -4.03
N GLY A 41 -8.71 -1.60 -3.19
CA GLY A 41 -8.49 -3.03 -3.43
C GLY A 41 -9.80 -3.83 -3.41
N ALA A 42 -9.93 -4.77 -4.34
CA ALA A 42 -11.10 -5.66 -4.43
C ALA A 42 -10.76 -7.14 -4.18
N GLU A 43 -9.49 -7.49 -4.08
CA GLU A 43 -9.02 -8.81 -3.68
C GLU A 43 -8.45 -8.77 -2.25
N SER A 44 -8.84 -9.75 -1.42
CA SER A 44 -8.27 -9.90 -0.08
C SER A 44 -6.94 -10.66 -0.18
N THR A 45 -5.85 -10.01 0.24
CA THR A 45 -4.51 -10.64 0.33
C THR A 45 -4.26 -11.31 1.68
N ARG A 46 -5.30 -11.61 2.45
CA ARG A 46 -5.19 -12.26 3.76
C ARG A 46 -4.91 -13.74 3.61
N PRO A 47 -4.17 -14.35 4.56
CA PRO A 47 -4.02 -15.79 4.60
C PRO A 47 -5.38 -16.50 4.62
N GLY A 48 -5.58 -17.41 3.67
CA GLY A 48 -6.83 -18.19 3.55
C GLY A 48 -7.99 -17.51 2.82
N ALA A 49 -7.86 -16.27 2.38
CA ALA A 49 -8.87 -15.64 1.54
C ALA A 49 -8.89 -16.28 0.13
N ALA A 50 -10.08 -16.48 -0.40
CA ALA A 50 -10.22 -16.90 -1.80
C ALA A 50 -9.84 -15.72 -2.71
N PRO A 51 -9.06 -15.97 -3.80
CA PRO A 51 -8.77 -14.94 -4.77
C PRO A 51 -10.04 -14.50 -5.49
N ALA A 52 -10.21 -13.20 -5.71
CA ALA A 52 -11.27 -12.68 -6.56
C ALA A 52 -10.97 -12.98 -8.03
N SER A 53 -12.01 -13.22 -8.83
CA SER A 53 -11.86 -13.32 -10.28
C SER A 53 -11.59 -11.94 -10.90
N GLU A 54 -11.07 -11.90 -12.14
CA GLU A 54 -10.89 -10.64 -12.88
C GLU A 54 -12.21 -9.88 -13.02
N GLY A 55 -13.32 -10.60 -13.34
CA GLY A 55 -14.64 -10.00 -13.47
C GLY A 55 -15.13 -9.34 -12.19
N GLU A 56 -14.94 -10.01 -11.04
CA GLU A 56 -15.32 -9.45 -9.75
C GLU A 56 -14.50 -8.22 -9.38
N GLU A 57 -13.18 -8.20 -9.67
CA GLU A 57 -12.37 -7.00 -9.43
C GLU A 57 -12.82 -5.85 -10.34
N LEU A 58 -13.04 -6.11 -11.63
CA LEU A 58 -13.50 -5.08 -12.57
C LEU A 58 -14.83 -4.48 -12.14
N GLU A 59 -15.81 -5.31 -11.80
CA GLU A 59 -17.14 -4.87 -11.36
C GLU A 59 -17.07 -3.97 -10.12
N ARG A 60 -16.16 -4.27 -9.19
CA ARG A 60 -16.00 -3.51 -7.95
C ARG A 60 -15.14 -2.25 -8.11
N LEU A 61 -14.02 -2.34 -8.85
CA LEU A 61 -13.06 -1.25 -8.93
C LEU A 61 -13.46 -0.15 -9.90
N ILE A 62 -13.92 -0.49 -11.12
CA ILE A 62 -14.12 0.48 -12.18
C ILE A 62 -15.08 1.61 -11.77
N PRO A 63 -16.29 1.35 -11.23
CA PRO A 63 -17.21 2.43 -10.89
C PRO A 63 -16.69 3.39 -9.85
N LEU A 64 -15.85 2.88 -8.90
CA LEU A 64 -15.27 3.71 -7.84
C LEU A 64 -14.08 4.52 -8.35
N VAL A 65 -13.22 3.90 -9.17
CA VAL A 65 -12.08 4.59 -9.81
C VAL A 65 -12.55 5.75 -10.66
N GLU A 66 -13.56 5.54 -11.54
CA GLU A 66 -14.11 6.60 -12.40
C GLU A 66 -14.64 7.78 -11.59
N LYS A 67 -15.41 7.52 -10.53
CA LYS A 67 -15.98 8.57 -9.68
C LYS A 67 -14.91 9.35 -8.93
N LEU A 68 -13.88 8.69 -8.41
CA LEU A 68 -12.80 9.34 -7.69
C LEU A 68 -11.84 10.09 -8.63
N ALA A 69 -11.53 9.54 -9.80
CA ALA A 69 -10.72 10.21 -10.80
C ALA A 69 -11.36 11.54 -11.26
N ALA A 70 -12.69 11.59 -11.37
CA ALA A 70 -13.42 12.80 -11.68
C ALA A 70 -13.31 13.89 -10.59
N SER A 71 -12.93 13.55 -9.36
CA SER A 71 -12.73 14.49 -8.24
C SER A 71 -11.32 15.08 -8.14
N ASN A 72 -10.46 14.86 -9.11
CA ASN A 72 -9.04 15.29 -9.15
C ASN A 72 -8.18 14.75 -7.99
N VAL A 73 -8.58 13.63 -7.39
CA VAL A 73 -7.79 12.96 -6.36
C VAL A 73 -7.05 11.80 -6.99
N PRO A 74 -5.73 11.69 -6.78
CA PRO A 74 -4.98 10.53 -7.24
C PRO A 74 -5.57 9.23 -6.68
N VAL A 75 -5.78 8.24 -7.57
CA VAL A 75 -6.31 6.93 -7.23
C VAL A 75 -5.27 5.87 -7.50
N SER A 76 -5.01 5.03 -6.51
CA SER A 76 -4.23 3.80 -6.62
C SER A 76 -5.19 2.61 -6.67
N ALA A 77 -4.95 1.67 -7.58
CA ALA A 77 -5.67 0.40 -7.62
C ALA A 77 -4.76 -0.74 -7.15
N ASP A 78 -5.18 -1.43 -6.07
CA ASP A 78 -4.48 -2.59 -5.51
C ASP A 78 -4.93 -3.84 -6.30
N THR A 79 -4.14 -4.24 -7.27
CA THR A 79 -4.36 -5.41 -8.11
C THR A 79 -3.07 -5.95 -8.70
N ARG A 80 -3.00 -7.28 -8.90
CA ARG A 80 -1.89 -7.98 -9.56
C ARG A 80 -2.23 -8.45 -10.96
N LYS A 81 -3.49 -8.32 -11.40
CA LYS A 81 -3.98 -8.87 -12.67
C LYS A 81 -3.82 -7.89 -13.83
N PRO A 82 -3.07 -8.21 -14.90
CA PRO A 82 -2.81 -7.28 -16.01
C PRO A 82 -4.07 -6.77 -16.72
N ALA A 83 -5.11 -7.61 -16.85
CA ALA A 83 -6.38 -7.20 -17.44
C ALA A 83 -7.08 -6.14 -16.58
N VAL A 84 -7.07 -6.32 -15.25
CA VAL A 84 -7.63 -5.35 -14.30
C VAL A 84 -6.80 -4.07 -14.30
N MET A 85 -5.44 -4.16 -14.27
CA MET A 85 -4.54 -3.00 -14.37
C MET A 85 -4.89 -2.13 -15.58
N ARG A 86 -5.02 -2.74 -16.77
CA ARG A 86 -5.37 -2.03 -17.99
C ARG A 86 -6.70 -1.29 -17.89
N ALA A 87 -7.71 -1.93 -17.32
CA ALA A 87 -9.05 -1.37 -17.20
C ALA A 87 -9.10 -0.22 -16.17
N VAL A 88 -8.48 -0.36 -15.01
CA VAL A 88 -8.46 0.70 -13.98
C VAL A 88 -7.63 1.90 -14.43
N ILE A 89 -6.54 1.70 -15.19
CA ILE A 89 -5.78 2.79 -15.81
C ILE A 89 -6.67 3.55 -16.79
N ALA A 90 -7.40 2.84 -17.65
CA ALA A 90 -8.33 3.47 -18.58
C ALA A 90 -9.47 4.22 -17.86
N ALA A 91 -9.88 3.78 -16.67
CA ALA A 91 -10.86 4.43 -15.82
C ALA A 91 -10.30 5.64 -15.04
N GLY A 92 -8.98 5.90 -15.08
CA GLY A 92 -8.36 7.07 -14.48
C GLY A 92 -7.50 6.80 -13.24
N ALA A 93 -7.17 5.54 -12.93
CA ALA A 93 -6.19 5.25 -11.89
C ALA A 93 -4.81 5.82 -12.27
N SER A 94 -4.19 6.53 -11.35
CA SER A 94 -2.86 7.16 -11.51
C SER A 94 -1.72 6.32 -10.95
N MET A 95 -2.04 5.26 -10.20
CA MET A 95 -1.06 4.35 -9.61
C MET A 95 -1.62 2.92 -9.59
N ILE A 96 -0.75 1.94 -9.80
CA ILE A 96 -1.02 0.53 -9.53
C ILE A 96 -0.20 0.10 -8.32
N ASN A 97 -0.86 -0.48 -7.32
CA ASN A 97 -0.23 -1.08 -6.15
C ASN A 97 -0.27 -2.61 -6.32
N ASP A 98 0.89 -3.22 -6.63
CA ASP A 98 0.93 -4.64 -6.96
C ASP A 98 1.74 -5.45 -5.93
N VAL A 99 1.02 -6.27 -5.17
CA VAL A 99 1.61 -7.19 -4.18
C VAL A 99 2.51 -8.26 -4.82
N SER A 100 2.34 -8.52 -6.13
CA SER A 100 3.18 -9.44 -6.90
C SER A 100 4.38 -8.75 -7.57
N ALA A 101 4.52 -7.43 -7.42
CA ALA A 101 5.64 -6.64 -7.97
C ALA A 101 5.80 -6.78 -9.49
N LEU A 102 4.70 -6.74 -10.23
CA LEU A 102 4.62 -6.89 -11.69
C LEU A 102 5.28 -8.19 -12.23
N ARG A 103 5.17 -9.28 -11.46
CA ARG A 103 5.68 -10.59 -11.89
C ARG A 103 4.66 -11.41 -12.69
N GLU A 104 3.38 -11.03 -12.66
CA GLU A 104 2.38 -11.68 -13.49
C GLU A 104 2.68 -11.42 -14.98
N PRO A 105 2.55 -12.43 -15.85
CA PRO A 105 2.82 -12.27 -17.29
C PRO A 105 1.98 -11.13 -17.90
N GLY A 106 2.63 -10.19 -18.55
CA GLY A 106 1.98 -9.03 -19.16
C GLY A 106 1.78 -7.82 -18.23
N ALA A 107 2.12 -7.91 -16.95
CA ALA A 107 1.97 -6.81 -16.01
C ALA A 107 2.91 -5.63 -16.33
N LEU A 108 4.21 -5.91 -16.53
CA LEU A 108 5.20 -4.89 -16.90
C LEU A 108 4.82 -4.19 -18.20
N GLU A 109 4.46 -4.96 -19.22
CA GLU A 109 4.07 -4.45 -20.53
C GLU A 109 2.80 -3.60 -20.45
N THR A 110 1.86 -3.96 -19.58
CA THR A 110 0.63 -3.20 -19.37
C THR A 110 0.93 -1.82 -18.80
N ILE A 111 1.80 -1.72 -17.80
CA ILE A 111 2.18 -0.43 -17.19
C ILE A 111 3.05 0.39 -18.16
N ALA A 112 4.06 -0.23 -18.77
CA ALA A 112 4.96 0.44 -19.70
C ALA A 112 4.26 0.97 -20.96
N GLY A 113 3.24 0.24 -21.43
CA GLY A 113 2.42 0.61 -22.60
C GLY A 113 1.24 1.53 -22.30
N ALA A 114 1.06 2.00 -21.07
CA ALA A 114 -0.03 2.89 -20.73
C ALA A 114 0.12 4.23 -21.45
N LYS A 115 -0.98 4.75 -22.02
CA LYS A 115 -0.98 6.03 -22.75
C LYS A 115 -0.68 7.20 -21.83
N GLU A 116 -1.29 7.18 -20.65
CA GLU A 116 -1.06 8.16 -19.60
C GLU A 116 -0.03 7.64 -18.60
N PRO A 117 0.77 8.55 -18.04
CA PRO A 117 1.80 8.18 -17.09
C PRO A 117 1.20 7.61 -15.77
N VAL A 118 1.47 6.34 -15.49
CA VAL A 118 1.01 5.63 -14.29
C VAL A 118 2.19 5.33 -13.38
N ALA A 119 2.05 5.61 -12.09
CA ALA A 119 2.99 5.15 -11.06
C ALA A 119 2.74 3.69 -10.71
N VAL A 120 3.76 3.02 -10.20
CA VAL A 120 3.64 1.63 -9.74
C VAL A 120 4.32 1.44 -8.40
N CYS A 121 3.65 0.74 -7.47
CA CYS A 121 4.25 0.24 -6.25
C CYS A 121 4.58 -1.25 -6.43
N VAL A 122 5.85 -1.59 -6.33
CA VAL A 122 6.33 -2.97 -6.33
C VAL A 122 6.61 -3.41 -4.90
N MET A 123 5.87 -4.43 -4.43
CA MET A 123 5.95 -4.88 -3.05
C MET A 123 6.69 -6.22 -2.94
N HIS A 124 7.50 -6.36 -1.87
CA HIS A 124 8.09 -7.65 -1.54
C HIS A 124 7.14 -8.53 -0.73
N MET A 125 6.85 -9.71 -1.26
CA MET A 125 6.16 -10.80 -0.57
C MET A 125 6.96 -12.09 -0.72
N LYS A 126 7.11 -12.88 0.36
CA LYS A 126 7.70 -14.22 0.30
C LYS A 126 6.59 -15.27 0.37
N GLY A 127 6.49 -16.09 -0.67
CA GLY A 127 5.37 -17.03 -0.85
C GLY A 127 4.15 -16.38 -1.50
N GLU A 128 3.01 -17.07 -1.43
CA GLU A 128 1.73 -16.62 -1.97
C GLU A 128 0.81 -16.13 -0.84
N PRO A 129 -0.16 -15.23 -1.08
CA PRO A 129 -1.05 -14.71 -0.05
C PRO A 129 -1.69 -15.80 0.83
N ALA A 130 -2.12 -16.90 0.25
CA ALA A 130 -2.77 -18.00 0.95
C ALA A 130 -1.84 -18.73 1.95
N THR A 131 -0.54 -18.81 1.66
CA THR A 131 0.43 -19.64 2.41
C THR A 131 1.59 -18.87 3.01
N MET A 132 1.74 -17.59 2.72
CA MET A 132 2.90 -16.76 3.08
C MET A 132 3.22 -16.71 4.58
N GLN A 133 2.25 -16.98 5.44
CA GLN A 133 2.45 -16.98 6.89
C GLN A 133 2.78 -18.38 7.47
N GLN A 134 2.87 -19.40 6.61
CA GLN A 134 3.27 -20.73 7.03
C GLN A 134 4.81 -20.79 7.13
N ALA A 135 5.33 -20.52 8.34
CA ALA A 135 6.75 -20.57 8.67
C ALA A 135 7.69 -19.74 7.74
N PRO A 136 7.45 -18.42 7.56
CA PRO A 136 8.32 -17.59 6.73
C PRO A 136 9.74 -17.55 7.31
N SER A 137 10.74 -17.84 6.47
CA SER A 137 12.15 -17.90 6.87
C SER A 137 13.01 -17.04 5.94
N TYR A 138 14.04 -16.41 6.51
CA TYR A 138 15.04 -15.60 5.82
C TYR A 138 16.42 -15.95 6.39
N VAL A 139 17.44 -15.90 5.56
CA VAL A 139 18.84 -15.91 6.03
C VAL A 139 19.17 -14.50 6.53
N ASP A 140 18.85 -13.50 5.70
CA ASP A 140 18.90 -12.07 6.06
C ASP A 140 17.70 -11.36 5.43
N ALA A 141 16.69 -11.05 6.26
CA ALA A 141 15.46 -10.42 5.77
C ALA A 141 15.68 -9.03 5.15
N VAL A 142 16.67 -8.27 5.62
CA VAL A 142 16.95 -6.93 5.08
C VAL A 142 17.57 -7.04 3.70
N SER A 143 18.62 -7.83 3.57
CA SER A 143 19.31 -8.03 2.29
C SER A 143 18.38 -8.64 1.26
N GLU A 144 17.67 -9.75 1.59
CA GLU A 144 16.77 -10.41 0.66
C GLU A 144 15.66 -9.47 0.15
N VAL A 145 15.04 -8.68 1.05
CA VAL A 145 14.00 -7.71 0.67
C VAL A 145 14.57 -6.59 -0.19
N LYS A 146 15.71 -6.04 0.20
CA LYS A 146 16.39 -4.95 -0.53
C LYS A 146 16.79 -5.38 -1.94
N ASP A 147 17.39 -6.57 -2.08
CA ASP A 147 17.83 -7.10 -3.37
C ASP A 147 16.64 -7.37 -4.31
N PHE A 148 15.56 -7.94 -3.77
CA PHE A 148 14.31 -8.13 -4.51
C PHE A 148 13.74 -6.80 -5.01
N LEU A 149 13.60 -5.80 -4.13
CA LEU A 149 13.05 -4.50 -4.51
C LEU A 149 13.93 -3.79 -5.55
N ALA A 150 15.26 -3.87 -5.40
CA ALA A 150 16.21 -3.33 -6.37
C ALA A 150 16.10 -4.02 -7.74
N GLU A 151 15.92 -5.34 -7.75
CA GLU A 151 15.72 -6.13 -8.98
C GLU A 151 14.41 -5.71 -9.67
N ARG A 152 13.30 -5.67 -8.92
CA ARG A 152 11.99 -5.31 -9.47
C ARG A 152 11.93 -3.89 -10.00
N ALA A 153 12.52 -2.94 -9.26
CA ALA A 153 12.60 -1.55 -9.70
C ALA A 153 13.42 -1.41 -11.00
N ARG A 154 14.56 -2.11 -11.12
CA ARG A 154 15.34 -2.16 -12.37
C ARG A 154 14.56 -2.81 -13.52
N ALA A 155 13.76 -3.84 -13.25
CA ALA A 155 12.91 -4.45 -14.28
C ALA A 155 11.85 -3.45 -14.79
N CYS A 156 11.27 -2.62 -13.90
CA CYS A 156 10.38 -1.53 -14.30
C CYS A 156 11.07 -0.50 -15.20
N GLU A 157 12.27 -0.05 -14.81
CA GLU A 157 13.06 0.91 -15.62
C GLU A 157 13.44 0.30 -16.99
N ALA A 158 13.85 -0.95 -17.02
CA ALA A 158 14.20 -1.66 -18.26
C ALA A 158 12.99 -1.83 -19.22
N ALA A 159 11.77 -1.91 -18.66
CA ALA A 159 10.55 -1.93 -19.44
C ALA A 159 10.09 -0.53 -19.92
N GLY A 160 10.80 0.53 -19.54
CA GLY A 160 10.49 1.91 -19.95
C GLY A 160 9.64 2.70 -18.96
N ILE A 161 9.39 2.17 -17.74
CA ILE A 161 8.73 2.91 -16.68
C ILE A 161 9.75 3.89 -16.07
N ALA A 162 9.44 5.18 -16.08
CA ALA A 162 10.34 6.20 -15.55
C ALA A 162 10.60 5.98 -14.05
N ARG A 163 11.86 6.17 -13.61
CA ARG A 163 12.32 5.91 -12.24
C ARG A 163 11.47 6.59 -11.17
N GLU A 164 11.09 7.85 -11.41
CA GLU A 164 10.28 8.67 -10.51
C GLU A 164 8.84 8.16 -10.33
N ARG A 165 8.41 7.19 -11.12
CA ARG A 165 7.10 6.53 -11.03
C ARG A 165 7.14 5.19 -10.33
N VAL A 166 8.33 4.71 -10.00
CA VAL A 166 8.50 3.44 -9.27
C VAL A 166 8.57 3.72 -7.79
N VAL A 167 7.67 3.09 -7.05
CA VAL A 167 7.60 3.09 -5.59
C VAL A 167 7.93 1.68 -5.11
N VAL A 168 8.66 1.55 -4.02
CA VAL A 168 9.01 0.25 -3.43
C VAL A 168 8.34 0.08 -2.07
N ASP A 169 7.80 -1.13 -1.79
CA ASP A 169 7.22 -1.47 -0.48
C ASP A 169 7.91 -2.73 0.08
N PRO A 170 8.53 -2.67 1.26
CA PRO A 170 9.10 -3.84 1.91
C PRO A 170 8.07 -4.92 2.28
N GLY A 171 6.77 -4.63 2.18
CA GLY A 171 5.71 -5.60 2.37
C GLY A 171 5.62 -6.10 3.81
N PHE A 172 5.46 -5.21 4.78
CA PHE A 172 5.26 -5.59 6.17
C PHE A 172 4.06 -6.51 6.35
N GLY A 173 4.27 -7.66 7.00
CA GLY A 173 3.22 -8.67 7.23
C GLY A 173 3.00 -9.63 6.05
N PHE A 174 3.72 -9.50 4.94
CA PHE A 174 3.63 -10.40 3.79
C PHE A 174 4.79 -11.39 3.79
N GLY A 175 4.53 -12.62 4.25
CA GLY A 175 5.55 -13.65 4.39
C GLY A 175 6.66 -13.30 5.40
N LYS A 176 6.29 -12.67 6.53
CA LYS A 176 7.22 -12.15 7.53
C LYS A 176 6.71 -12.37 8.95
N THR A 177 7.59 -12.82 9.84
CA THR A 177 7.33 -12.86 11.29
C THR A 177 7.34 -11.45 11.89
N VAL A 178 6.90 -11.31 13.13
CA VAL A 178 7.03 -10.04 13.89
C VAL A 178 8.49 -9.59 13.96
N ALA A 179 9.42 -10.50 14.23
CA ALA A 179 10.86 -10.21 14.27
C ALA A 179 11.38 -9.67 12.93
N HIS A 180 11.01 -10.31 11.80
CA HIS A 180 11.37 -9.84 10.46
C HIS A 180 10.81 -8.44 10.18
N ASN A 181 9.56 -8.16 10.55
CA ASN A 181 8.96 -6.84 10.36
C ASN A 181 9.70 -5.76 11.18
N LEU A 182 10.10 -6.06 12.42
CA LEU A 182 10.83 -5.11 13.27
C LEU A 182 12.25 -4.83 12.74
N VAL A 183 12.94 -5.85 12.25
CA VAL A 183 14.28 -5.66 11.64
C VAL A 183 14.16 -4.79 10.39
N LEU A 184 13.22 -5.08 9.48
CA LEU A 184 12.94 -4.27 8.29
C LEU A 184 12.53 -2.84 8.63
N LEU A 185 11.74 -2.64 9.69
CA LEU A 185 11.34 -1.31 10.12
C LEU A 185 12.54 -0.47 10.58
N ARG A 186 13.52 -1.08 11.27
CA ARG A 186 14.78 -0.43 11.65
C ARG A 186 15.65 -0.13 10.42
N ALA A 187 15.63 -1.00 9.41
CA ALA A 187 16.43 -0.93 8.20
C ALA A 187 15.78 -0.11 7.07
N LEU A 188 14.65 0.56 7.29
CA LEU A 188 14.01 1.41 6.29
C LEU A 188 14.98 2.42 5.62
N PRO A 189 15.94 3.04 6.33
CA PRO A 189 16.93 3.91 5.69
C PRO A 189 17.77 3.20 4.62
N GLU A 190 18.07 1.91 4.79
CA GLU A 190 18.80 1.11 3.80
C GLU A 190 17.95 0.83 2.56
N ILE A 191 16.63 0.64 2.73
CA ILE A 191 15.69 0.49 1.62
C ILE A 191 15.51 1.83 0.91
N ALA A 192 15.37 2.93 1.64
CA ALA A 192 15.28 4.28 1.07
C ALA A 192 16.56 4.67 0.29
N ALA A 193 17.73 4.14 0.70
CA ALA A 193 19.00 4.35 0.00
C ALA A 193 19.05 3.71 -1.40
N LEU A 194 18.08 2.87 -1.79
CA LEU A 194 17.89 2.43 -3.17
C LEU A 194 17.54 3.60 -4.11
N GLY A 195 17.08 4.73 -3.54
CA GLY A 195 16.77 5.96 -4.28
C GLY A 195 15.40 5.94 -4.95
N TYR A 196 14.48 5.09 -4.49
CA TYR A 196 13.06 5.10 -4.85
C TYR A 196 12.21 5.54 -3.66
N PRO A 197 11.05 6.20 -3.90
CA PRO A 197 10.09 6.44 -2.84
C PRO A 197 9.68 5.14 -2.15
N VAL A 198 9.65 5.13 -0.81
CA VAL A 198 9.25 3.95 -0.03
C VAL A 198 7.84 4.12 0.47
N LEU A 199 6.96 3.16 0.14
CA LEU A 199 5.65 3.00 0.76
C LEU A 199 5.75 2.04 1.95
N ALA A 200 5.10 2.38 3.06
CA ALA A 200 5.09 1.52 4.23
C ALA A 200 3.68 1.37 4.83
N GLY A 201 3.17 0.14 4.82
CA GLY A 201 1.84 -0.24 5.32
C GLY A 201 1.91 -1.11 6.57
N LEU A 202 1.82 -0.53 7.79
CA LEU A 202 1.72 -1.28 9.05
C LEU A 202 0.39 -1.07 9.80
N SER A 203 -0.46 -0.16 9.33
CA SER A 203 -1.69 0.23 10.01
C SER A 203 -2.54 -0.98 10.39
N ARG A 204 -2.84 -1.12 11.67
CA ARG A 204 -3.65 -2.17 12.28
C ARG A 204 -3.18 -3.63 12.05
N LYS A 205 -1.98 -3.83 11.46
CA LYS A 205 -1.45 -5.18 11.17
C LYS A 205 -1.11 -5.96 12.45
N SER A 206 -1.01 -7.30 12.30
CA SER A 206 -0.75 -8.25 13.39
C SER A 206 0.53 -7.96 14.17
N THR A 207 1.55 -7.40 13.53
CA THR A 207 2.78 -6.95 14.19
C THR A 207 2.49 -5.96 15.33
N ILE A 208 1.59 -4.99 15.12
CA ILE A 208 1.19 -4.04 16.17
C ILE A 208 0.44 -4.77 17.28
N GLY A 209 -0.49 -5.67 16.92
CA GLY A 209 -1.21 -6.47 17.92
C GLY A 209 -0.28 -7.32 18.78
N ALA A 210 0.72 -7.96 18.18
CA ALA A 210 1.70 -8.77 18.90
C ALA A 210 2.57 -7.96 19.87
N ILE A 211 2.88 -6.70 19.53
CA ILE A 211 3.68 -5.81 20.40
C ILE A 211 2.82 -5.25 21.55
N THR A 212 1.57 -4.87 21.26
CA THR A 212 0.72 -4.13 22.20
C THR A 212 -0.23 -5.01 22.99
N GLY A 213 -0.43 -6.26 22.58
CA GLY A 213 -1.46 -7.16 23.12
C GLY A 213 -2.88 -6.73 22.74
N ARG A 214 -3.07 -5.84 21.76
CA ARG A 214 -4.37 -5.26 21.41
C ARG A 214 -5.04 -5.93 20.23
N ASP A 215 -6.36 -6.03 20.29
CA ASP A 215 -7.19 -6.45 19.17
C ASP A 215 -7.18 -5.43 18.03
N VAL A 216 -7.58 -5.86 16.83
CA VAL A 216 -7.47 -5.05 15.61
C VAL A 216 -8.16 -3.68 15.70
N GLY A 217 -9.29 -3.59 16.41
CA GLY A 217 -10.02 -2.34 16.66
C GLY A 217 -9.28 -1.35 17.56
N GLU A 218 -8.39 -1.85 18.42
CA GLU A 218 -7.68 -1.06 19.43
C GLU A 218 -6.24 -0.68 19.04
N ARG A 219 -5.82 -0.94 17.79
CA ARG A 219 -4.44 -0.74 17.32
C ARG A 219 -4.14 0.66 16.81
N LEU A 220 -5.04 1.63 17.00
CA LEU A 220 -4.85 3.01 16.52
C LEU A 220 -3.55 3.62 17.05
N ALA A 221 -3.36 3.68 18.37
CA ALA A 221 -2.17 4.29 18.98
C ALA A 221 -0.86 3.65 18.48
N GLY A 222 -0.81 2.31 18.40
CA GLY A 222 0.34 1.60 17.85
C GLY A 222 0.57 1.88 16.36
N SER A 223 -0.51 2.06 15.58
CA SER A 223 -0.44 2.44 14.16
C SER A 223 0.15 3.83 13.98
N LEU A 224 -0.26 4.81 14.79
CA LEU A 224 0.27 6.18 14.78
C LEU A 224 1.75 6.22 15.15
N GLY A 225 2.16 5.51 16.22
CA GLY A 225 3.56 5.39 16.62
C GLY A 225 4.41 4.78 15.50
N ALA A 226 3.92 3.73 14.85
CA ALA A 226 4.58 3.14 13.70
C ALA A 226 4.62 4.07 12.48
N ALA A 227 3.60 4.90 12.24
CA ALA A 227 3.57 5.86 11.14
C ALA A 227 4.64 6.95 11.29
N GLY A 228 4.76 7.55 12.48
CA GLY A 228 5.79 8.54 12.79
C GLY A 228 7.21 7.97 12.64
N HIS A 229 7.45 6.78 13.20
CA HIS A 229 8.75 6.11 13.10
C HIS A 229 9.15 5.82 11.64
N ARG A 230 8.22 5.35 10.80
CA ARG A 230 8.48 5.09 9.38
C ARG A 230 8.83 6.36 8.62
N ARG A 231 8.11 7.45 8.87
CA ARG A 231 8.39 8.75 8.25
C ARG A 231 9.78 9.26 8.61
N GLN A 232 10.18 9.15 9.88
CA GLN A 232 11.52 9.50 10.36
C GLN A 232 12.61 8.68 9.68
N ARG A 233 12.30 7.45 9.28
CA ARG A 233 13.25 6.52 8.66
C ARG A 233 13.21 6.51 7.12
N GLY A 234 12.60 7.52 6.49
CA GLY A 234 12.67 7.72 5.05
C GLY A 234 11.52 7.15 4.23
N ALA A 235 10.43 6.67 4.87
CA ALA A 235 9.24 6.34 4.12
C ALA A 235 8.64 7.63 3.50
N ALA A 236 8.46 7.63 2.18
CA ALA A 236 7.83 8.72 1.45
C ALA A 236 6.30 8.69 1.62
N MET A 237 5.72 7.49 1.70
CA MET A 237 4.29 7.27 1.84
C MET A 237 3.98 6.31 2.99
N VAL A 238 2.86 6.57 3.69
CA VAL A 238 2.28 5.65 4.67
C VAL A 238 0.89 5.24 4.22
N ARG A 239 0.62 3.93 4.19
CA ARG A 239 -0.68 3.35 3.82
C ARG A 239 -1.46 3.01 5.09
N VAL A 240 -2.61 3.66 5.29
CA VAL A 240 -3.31 3.67 6.59
C VAL A 240 -4.83 3.55 6.45
N HIS A 241 -5.48 3.02 7.51
CA HIS A 241 -6.93 2.98 7.66
C HIS A 241 -7.46 4.26 8.35
N ASP A 242 -6.70 4.78 9.31
CA ASP A 242 -7.08 5.91 10.18
C ASP A 242 -6.41 7.18 9.65
N VAL A 243 -6.98 7.75 8.57
CA VAL A 243 -6.37 8.87 7.83
C VAL A 243 -6.26 10.10 8.71
N ARG A 244 -7.37 10.57 9.30
CA ARG A 244 -7.42 11.80 10.09
C ARG A 244 -6.37 11.80 11.20
N GLU A 245 -6.39 10.78 12.03
CA GLU A 245 -5.49 10.64 13.17
C GLU A 245 -4.02 10.52 12.73
N THR A 246 -3.78 9.87 11.57
CA THR A 246 -2.43 9.76 11.01
C THR A 246 -1.94 11.10 10.47
N VAL A 247 -2.78 11.85 9.78
CA VAL A 247 -2.46 13.20 9.27
C VAL A 247 -2.13 14.14 10.43
N ASP A 248 -2.95 14.14 11.47
CA ASP A 248 -2.72 14.97 12.66
C ASP A 248 -1.40 14.60 13.36
N ALA A 249 -1.14 13.30 13.56
CA ALA A 249 0.10 12.82 14.16
C ALA A 249 1.34 13.20 13.31
N LEU A 250 1.25 13.10 11.98
CA LEU A 250 2.35 13.48 11.08
C LEU A 250 2.56 14.99 11.01
N LYS A 251 1.51 15.81 11.11
CA LYS A 251 1.62 17.27 11.23
C LYS A 251 2.41 17.64 12.50
N VAL A 252 2.01 17.10 13.65
CA VAL A 252 2.73 17.33 14.92
C VAL A 252 4.18 16.88 14.81
N TRP A 253 4.44 15.70 14.26
CA TRP A 253 5.78 15.18 14.07
C TRP A 253 6.62 16.10 13.17
N ASN A 254 6.09 16.58 12.04
CA ASN A 254 6.78 17.48 11.11
C ASN A 254 7.14 18.81 11.81
N GLU A 255 6.23 19.39 12.60
CA GLU A 255 6.51 20.63 13.35
C GLU A 255 7.62 20.45 14.36
N VAL A 256 7.62 19.33 15.10
CA VAL A 256 8.69 19.03 16.09
C VAL A 256 10.03 18.86 15.40
N GLN A 257 10.09 18.27 14.20
CA GLN A 257 11.36 18.04 13.48
C GLN A 257 11.87 19.27 12.73
N HIS A 258 11.00 20.12 12.22
CA HIS A 258 11.39 21.17 11.26
C HIS A 258 11.06 22.60 11.74
N GLY A 259 10.17 22.78 12.71
CA GLY A 259 9.92 24.05 13.40
C GLY A 259 9.51 25.23 12.52
N GLN A 260 8.72 25.00 11.46
CA GLN A 260 8.52 26.02 10.42
C GLN A 260 7.16 26.76 10.45
N THR A 261 6.17 26.33 11.25
CA THR A 261 4.80 26.77 10.98
C THR A 261 4.19 27.72 12.01
N PHE A 262 4.65 27.76 13.25
CA PHE A 262 4.14 28.71 14.23
C PHE A 262 4.97 30.01 14.23
N ARG A 263 4.71 30.89 13.27
CA ARG A 263 4.96 32.35 13.45
C ARG A 263 3.73 32.91 14.14
N HIS A 264 3.87 33.30 15.39
CA HIS A 264 2.87 34.04 16.15
C HIS A 264 2.62 35.42 15.51
#